data_ed41bd8d94cd8cb86b0d2b18cd3d4f65
#
_entry.id   ed41bd8d94cd8cb86b0d2b18cd3d4f65
#
_cell.length_a   1.000
_cell.length_b   1.000
_cell.length_c   1.000
_cell.angle_alpha   90.00
_cell.angle_beta   90.00
_cell.angle_gamma   90.00
#
_symmetry.space_group_name_H-M   'P 1'
#
loop_
_entity.id
_entity.type
_entity.pdbx_description
1 polymer ?
#
loop_
_entity_poly.entity_id
_entity_poly.type
_entity_poly.pdbx_seq_one_letter_code
_entity_poly.pdbx_strand_id
1 'polypeptide(L)'
;MRKILAICLVVLSLGVLAGCGSQQAETDQKDKKELQPLTIGLMPDTDSVPFIIAQEKGYFKEEGIAVNIQQYKSAMDRDSALQSGNLDGAVSDMLAVAFAKSGGFDVKVTSFTDGSYKLIASKDSGIKEVKELAGKDVSVSRNTIIEYVTDQILAKENMTGDSINKVIIPQIPTRLEMLQNGKLAAATLPEPMASIAVHNGCQFVTGSDELGINPGVIMFTAKAADSKKDEIQAMYRAYNKAVQYLNTADRAEYMDLVIEKAGFPPTAKEALKLPKYHEAALPKESDVTDCIRWLNGKGLVAETYGYKDVVLDLFSK
;
A
#
# COMPACT_ATOMS: atom_id res chain seq x y z
N MET A 1 -48.47 -17.83 -59.62
CA MET A 1 -49.94 -17.86 -59.75
C MET A 1 -50.56 -17.29 -58.47
N ARG A 2 -51.38 -16.32 -58.67
CA ARG A 2 -52.49 -15.73 -57.86
C ARG A 2 -52.13 -15.20 -56.48
N LYS A 3 -52.03 -13.86 -56.23
CA LYS A 3 -53.07 -12.78 -56.20
C LYS A 3 -54.19 -13.10 -55.19
N ILE A 4 -54.39 -12.17 -54.23
CA ILE A 4 -55.61 -11.44 -53.84
C ILE A 4 -55.34 -10.87 -52.43
N LEU A 5 -55.15 -9.59 -52.14
CA LEU A 5 -55.97 -8.36 -52.19
C LEU A 5 -57.27 -8.45 -51.36
N ALA A 6 -57.38 -7.60 -50.34
CA ALA A 6 -58.53 -6.75 -49.99
C ALA A 6 -58.40 -6.30 -48.55
N ILE A 7 -58.24 -5.03 -48.25
CA ILE A 7 -59.16 -3.88 -48.22
C ILE A 7 -59.85 -3.71 -46.81
N CYS A 8 -59.48 -2.56 -46.17
CA CYS A 8 -60.24 -1.55 -45.43
C CYS A 8 -61.23 -1.98 -44.33
N LEU A 9 -61.12 -1.38 -43.15
CA LEU A 9 -62.12 -0.42 -42.70
C LEU A 9 -61.61 0.48 -41.55
N VAL A 10 -61.77 1.77 -41.79
CA VAL A 10 -61.61 2.88 -40.82
C VAL A 10 -62.89 2.92 -39.97
N VAL A 11 -62.72 3.01 -38.60
CA VAL A 11 -63.78 3.57 -37.74
C VAL A 11 -63.13 4.59 -36.81
N LEU A 12 -63.47 5.79 -37.06
CA LEU A 12 -63.25 7.02 -36.31
C LEU A 12 -64.29 7.04 -35.18
N SER A 13 -63.86 7.15 -33.91
CA SER A 13 -64.71 7.61 -32.84
C SER A 13 -63.97 8.53 -31.89
N LEU A 14 -64.37 9.81 -31.93
CA LEU A 14 -64.03 10.84 -30.94
C LEU A 14 -64.64 10.46 -29.57
N GLY A 15 -63.83 10.65 -28.52
CA GLY A 15 -64.28 10.56 -27.14
C GLY A 15 -63.40 11.41 -26.22
N VAL A 16 -63.89 12.55 -25.93
CA VAL A 16 -63.66 13.69 -25.07
C VAL A 16 -62.90 13.42 -23.75
N LEU A 17 -61.86 14.23 -23.49
CA LEU A 17 -61.37 14.89 -22.26
C LEU A 17 -61.90 14.41 -20.89
N ALA A 18 -60.97 13.92 -20.03
CA ALA A 18 -60.94 14.29 -18.62
C ALA A 18 -59.47 14.28 -18.17
N GLY A 19 -58.92 15.43 -17.83
CA GLY A 19 -57.59 15.61 -17.28
C GLY A 19 -57.51 15.12 -15.84
N CYS A 20 -56.43 14.42 -15.50
CA CYS A 20 -55.86 14.38 -14.17
C CYS A 20 -54.35 14.48 -14.33
N GLY A 21 -53.83 15.64 -13.92
CA GLY A 21 -52.40 15.87 -13.85
C GLY A 21 -51.77 14.92 -12.79
N SER A 22 -51.03 13.95 -13.25
CA SER A 22 -50.02 13.30 -12.43
C SER A 22 -48.69 14.00 -12.80
N GLN A 23 -48.25 14.88 -11.91
CA GLN A 23 -46.87 15.33 -11.87
C GLN A 23 -45.98 14.10 -11.72
N GLN A 24 -45.43 13.64 -12.81
CA GLN A 24 -44.32 12.73 -12.82
C GLN A 24 -43.15 13.51 -12.22
N ALA A 25 -42.83 13.20 -10.95
CA ALA A 25 -41.58 13.58 -10.38
C ALA A 25 -40.48 12.93 -11.26
N GLU A 26 -39.85 13.72 -12.10
CA GLU A 26 -38.56 13.37 -12.69
C GLU A 26 -37.62 13.16 -11.49
N THR A 27 -37.45 11.91 -11.09
CA THR A 27 -36.30 11.52 -10.30
C THR A 27 -35.09 11.75 -11.17
N ASP A 28 -34.37 12.81 -10.86
CA ASP A 28 -32.98 13.03 -11.30
C ASP A 28 -32.14 11.81 -10.88
N GLN A 29 -32.25 10.71 -11.61
CA GLN A 29 -31.22 9.70 -11.67
C GLN A 29 -30.08 10.34 -12.46
N LYS A 30 -29.23 11.14 -11.77
CA LYS A 30 -27.87 11.36 -12.22
C LYS A 30 -27.31 9.97 -12.53
N ASP A 31 -27.09 9.69 -13.81
CA ASP A 31 -26.33 8.52 -14.25
C ASP A 31 -25.03 8.46 -13.44
N LYS A 32 -25.00 7.59 -12.42
CA LYS A 32 -23.79 7.33 -11.67
C LYS A 32 -22.84 6.69 -12.67
N LYS A 33 -21.85 7.47 -13.13
CA LYS A 33 -20.75 6.97 -13.97
C LYS A 33 -20.23 5.68 -13.32
N GLU A 34 -20.27 4.58 -14.03
CA GLU A 34 -19.72 3.31 -13.59
C GLU A 34 -18.20 3.46 -13.44
N LEU A 35 -17.70 3.20 -12.24
CA LEU A 35 -16.29 3.31 -11.94
C LEU A 35 -15.51 2.15 -12.59
N GLN A 36 -14.36 2.47 -13.16
CA GLN A 36 -13.46 1.47 -13.75
C GLN A 36 -12.70 0.72 -12.64
N PRO A 37 -12.36 -0.56 -12.82
CA PRO A 37 -11.59 -1.29 -11.82
C PRO A 37 -10.20 -0.68 -11.60
N LEU A 38 -9.72 -0.77 -10.35
CA LEU A 38 -8.35 -0.47 -9.97
C LEU A 38 -7.58 -1.77 -9.71
N THR A 39 -6.31 -1.82 -10.12
CA THR A 39 -5.41 -2.92 -9.79
C THR A 39 -4.29 -2.39 -8.89
N ILE A 40 -4.19 -2.94 -7.66
CA ILE A 40 -3.31 -2.44 -6.60
C ILE A 40 -2.33 -3.54 -6.17
N GLY A 41 -1.04 -3.20 -6.15
CA GLY A 41 0.03 -4.07 -5.65
C GLY A 41 0.21 -3.93 -4.14
N LEU A 42 0.20 -5.06 -3.43
CA LEU A 42 0.42 -5.15 -1.99
C LEU A 42 1.64 -6.01 -1.66
N MET A 43 2.19 -5.82 -0.45
CA MET A 43 3.26 -6.61 0.14
C MET A 43 2.74 -7.42 1.34
N PRO A 44 3.45 -8.48 1.80
CA PRO A 44 3.06 -9.22 2.99
C PRO A 44 3.49 -8.47 4.27
N ASP A 45 2.91 -7.29 4.47
CA ASP A 45 3.18 -6.38 5.58
C ASP A 45 1.88 -5.79 6.16
N THR A 46 2.00 -5.06 7.26
CA THR A 46 0.84 -4.47 7.93
C THR A 46 0.22 -3.31 7.16
N ASP A 47 0.94 -2.68 6.24
CA ASP A 47 0.42 -1.60 5.40
C ASP A 47 -0.70 -2.07 4.48
N SER A 48 -0.68 -3.35 4.13
CA SER A 48 -1.66 -3.99 3.23
C SER A 48 -2.97 -4.36 3.92
N VAL A 49 -3.00 -4.43 5.25
CA VAL A 49 -4.14 -4.95 6.02
C VAL A 49 -5.43 -4.15 5.80
N PRO A 50 -5.44 -2.81 5.77
CA PRO A 50 -6.69 -2.07 5.52
C PRO A 50 -7.31 -2.38 4.14
N PHE A 51 -6.48 -2.61 3.10
CA PHE A 51 -6.97 -3.00 1.77
C PHE A 51 -7.62 -4.38 1.79
N ILE A 52 -7.01 -5.33 2.50
CA ILE A 52 -7.52 -6.69 2.67
C ILE A 52 -8.86 -6.65 3.38
N ILE A 53 -8.97 -5.91 4.49
CA ILE A 53 -10.22 -5.75 5.22
C ILE A 53 -11.29 -5.06 4.36
N ALA A 54 -10.93 -4.01 3.61
CA ALA A 54 -11.87 -3.34 2.71
C ALA A 54 -12.44 -4.31 1.66
N GLN A 55 -11.63 -5.19 1.12
CA GLN A 55 -12.07 -6.20 0.16
C GLN A 55 -12.96 -7.26 0.82
N GLU A 56 -12.52 -7.87 1.90
CA GLU A 56 -13.20 -9.01 2.53
C GLU A 56 -14.51 -8.59 3.25
N LYS A 57 -14.58 -7.35 3.76
CA LYS A 57 -15.82 -6.78 4.31
C LYS A 57 -16.74 -6.20 3.24
N GLY A 58 -16.32 -6.18 1.98
CA GLY A 58 -17.12 -5.67 0.88
C GLY A 58 -17.20 -4.14 0.78
N TYR A 59 -16.35 -3.40 1.48
CA TYR A 59 -16.38 -1.94 1.49
C TYR A 59 -16.06 -1.33 0.11
N PHE A 60 -15.22 -1.97 -0.71
CA PHE A 60 -15.02 -1.55 -2.09
C PHE A 60 -16.31 -1.63 -2.90
N LYS A 61 -17.07 -2.72 -2.75
CA LYS A 61 -18.36 -2.90 -3.42
C LYS A 61 -19.40 -1.88 -2.95
N GLU A 62 -19.42 -1.55 -1.66
CA GLU A 62 -20.31 -0.51 -1.10
C GLU A 62 -20.03 0.87 -1.72
N GLU A 63 -18.74 1.18 -1.99
CA GLU A 63 -18.34 2.42 -2.66
C GLU A 63 -18.47 2.36 -4.19
N GLY A 64 -18.95 1.23 -4.74
CA GLY A 64 -19.17 1.06 -6.17
C GLY A 64 -17.89 0.86 -6.99
N ILE A 65 -16.78 0.47 -6.35
CA ILE A 65 -15.48 0.24 -7.02
C ILE A 65 -15.09 -1.22 -6.96
N ALA A 66 -14.54 -1.76 -8.04
CA ALA A 66 -13.84 -3.03 -8.07
C ALA A 66 -12.34 -2.79 -7.88
N VAL A 67 -11.74 -3.43 -6.87
CA VAL A 67 -10.30 -3.37 -6.62
C VAL A 67 -9.70 -4.77 -6.74
N ASN A 68 -8.79 -4.93 -7.70
CA ASN A 68 -8.05 -6.17 -7.93
C ASN A 68 -6.73 -6.09 -7.14
N ILE A 69 -6.61 -6.87 -6.08
CA ILE A 69 -5.40 -6.92 -5.27
C ILE A 69 -4.43 -7.94 -5.85
N GLN A 70 -3.18 -7.52 -6.10
CA GLN A 70 -2.07 -8.40 -6.47
C GLN A 70 -1.00 -8.37 -5.37
N GLN A 71 -0.57 -9.56 -4.91
CA GLN A 71 0.41 -9.68 -3.83
C GLN A 71 1.80 -10.01 -4.37
N TYR A 72 2.82 -9.32 -3.85
CA TYR A 72 4.22 -9.46 -4.19
C TYR A 72 5.05 -9.81 -2.95
N LYS A 73 6.18 -10.50 -3.13
CA LYS A 73 7.07 -10.90 -2.04
C LYS A 73 8.29 -9.99 -1.93
N SER A 74 8.51 -9.13 -2.90
CA SER A 74 9.58 -8.13 -2.90
C SER A 74 9.13 -6.81 -3.53
N ALA A 75 9.72 -5.70 -3.08
CA ALA A 75 9.48 -4.37 -3.66
C ALA A 75 9.87 -4.33 -5.15
N MET A 76 10.95 -5.03 -5.53
CA MET A 76 11.43 -5.07 -6.91
C MET A 76 10.39 -5.69 -7.86
N ASP A 77 9.74 -6.80 -7.46
CA ASP A 77 8.71 -7.45 -8.28
C ASP A 77 7.47 -6.57 -8.41
N ARG A 78 7.03 -5.92 -7.30
CA ARG A 78 5.92 -4.97 -7.27
C ARG A 78 6.19 -3.77 -8.20
N ASP A 79 7.37 -3.16 -8.09
CA ASP A 79 7.73 -1.96 -8.86
C ASP A 79 7.87 -2.30 -10.35
N SER A 80 8.40 -3.48 -10.69
CA SER A 80 8.45 -3.98 -12.06
C SER A 80 7.04 -4.17 -12.65
N ALA A 81 6.10 -4.68 -11.85
CA ALA A 81 4.71 -4.84 -12.27
C ALA A 81 4.01 -3.48 -12.47
N LEU A 82 4.30 -2.49 -11.61
CA LEU A 82 3.78 -1.12 -11.76
C LEU A 82 4.31 -0.47 -13.04
N GLN A 83 5.62 -0.54 -13.28
CA GLN A 83 6.27 0.05 -14.45
C GLN A 83 5.86 -0.63 -15.77
N SER A 84 5.54 -1.92 -15.74
CA SER A 84 5.02 -2.65 -16.92
C SER A 84 3.54 -2.39 -17.21
N GLY A 85 2.86 -1.58 -16.36
CA GLY A 85 1.45 -1.23 -16.54
C GLY A 85 0.46 -2.29 -16.07
N ASN A 86 0.92 -3.30 -15.31
CA ASN A 86 0.07 -4.33 -14.71
C ASN A 86 -0.67 -3.85 -13.46
N LEU A 87 -0.24 -2.71 -12.88
CA LEU A 87 -0.84 -2.08 -11.72
C LEU A 87 -1.23 -0.64 -12.03
N ASP A 88 -2.34 -0.18 -11.47
CA ASP A 88 -2.71 1.24 -11.42
C ASP A 88 -1.96 1.97 -10.29
N GLY A 89 -1.78 1.29 -9.16
CA GLY A 89 -1.11 1.81 -7.97
C GLY A 89 -0.56 0.70 -7.08
N ALA A 90 0.11 1.09 -6.02
CA ALA A 90 0.70 0.16 -5.06
C ALA A 90 0.85 0.77 -3.65
N VAL A 91 0.80 -0.09 -2.65
CA VAL A 91 1.40 0.19 -1.34
C VAL A 91 2.91 0.07 -1.51
N SER A 92 3.63 1.16 -1.22
CA SER A 92 5.03 1.34 -1.62
C SER A 92 5.78 2.25 -0.65
N ASP A 93 6.85 2.87 -1.12
CA ASP A 93 7.68 3.80 -0.35
C ASP A 93 8.22 4.95 -1.21
N MET A 94 8.72 6.00 -0.55
CA MET A 94 9.24 7.19 -1.21
C MET A 94 10.48 6.95 -2.07
N LEU A 95 11.24 5.88 -1.79
CA LEU A 95 12.40 5.54 -2.60
C LEU A 95 11.97 5.02 -3.97
N ALA A 96 10.97 4.12 -3.99
CA ALA A 96 10.37 3.62 -5.23
C ALA A 96 9.80 4.76 -6.08
N VAL A 97 9.14 5.75 -5.45
CA VAL A 97 8.64 6.96 -6.12
C VAL A 97 9.77 7.73 -6.79
N ALA A 98 10.85 8.02 -6.07
CA ALA A 98 11.97 8.78 -6.60
C ALA A 98 12.71 8.03 -7.73
N PHE A 99 12.91 6.72 -7.59
CA PHE A 99 13.50 5.89 -8.63
C PHE A 99 12.63 5.82 -9.89
N ALA A 100 11.32 5.64 -9.74
CA ALA A 100 10.39 5.62 -10.86
C ALA A 100 10.47 6.93 -11.65
N LYS A 101 10.40 8.08 -10.97
CA LYS A 101 10.48 9.40 -11.59
C LYS A 101 11.84 9.64 -12.26
N SER A 102 12.94 9.31 -11.61
CA SER A 102 14.29 9.43 -12.18
C SER A 102 14.48 8.54 -13.40
N GLY A 103 13.81 7.39 -13.44
CA GLY A 103 13.72 6.50 -14.60
C GLY A 103 12.76 6.95 -15.70
N GLY A 104 12.12 8.12 -15.56
CA GLY A 104 11.15 8.65 -16.53
C GLY A 104 9.74 8.06 -16.42
N PHE A 105 9.46 7.28 -15.37
CA PHE A 105 8.14 6.72 -15.09
C PHE A 105 7.42 7.56 -14.03
N ASP A 106 6.45 8.37 -14.46
CA ASP A 106 5.78 9.31 -13.56
C ASP A 106 4.74 8.62 -12.67
N VAL A 107 4.89 8.84 -11.36
CA VAL A 107 4.00 8.35 -10.30
C VAL A 107 3.63 9.48 -9.36
N LYS A 108 2.51 9.35 -8.68
CA LYS A 108 2.01 10.30 -7.68
C LYS A 108 1.75 9.59 -6.35
N VAL A 109 2.27 10.14 -5.29
CA VAL A 109 1.94 9.76 -3.91
C VAL A 109 0.60 10.38 -3.56
N THR A 110 -0.31 9.58 -3.06
CA THR A 110 -1.66 10.03 -2.70
C THR A 110 -2.00 9.84 -1.23
N SER A 111 -1.23 9.01 -0.50
CA SER A 111 -1.37 8.83 0.95
C SER A 111 -0.08 8.30 1.56
N PHE A 112 0.10 8.49 2.88
CA PHE A 112 1.05 7.71 3.67
C PHE A 112 0.45 6.36 4.07
N THR A 113 1.26 5.48 4.68
CA THR A 113 0.85 4.20 5.29
C THR A 113 1.29 4.14 6.77
N ASP A 114 0.82 3.14 7.52
CA ASP A 114 1.13 2.98 8.95
C ASP A 114 2.17 1.86 9.21
N GLY A 115 3.02 1.59 8.23
CA GLY A 115 4.04 0.54 8.32
C GLY A 115 5.14 0.83 9.33
N SER A 116 5.68 -0.23 9.89
CA SER A 116 6.81 -0.19 10.82
C SER A 116 7.90 -1.16 10.38
N TYR A 117 9.15 -0.70 10.43
CA TYR A 117 10.33 -1.42 9.96
C TYR A 117 11.33 -1.53 11.10
N LYS A 118 11.68 -2.76 11.48
CA LYS A 118 12.45 -3.03 12.69
C LYS A 118 13.76 -3.74 12.39
N LEU A 119 14.81 -3.32 13.04
CA LEU A 119 16.09 -3.99 13.07
C LEU A 119 16.06 -5.07 14.15
N ILE A 120 16.19 -6.31 13.70
CA ILE A 120 16.10 -7.50 14.54
C ILE A 120 17.43 -8.24 14.46
N ALA A 121 18.02 -8.56 15.60
CA ALA A 121 19.21 -9.39 15.70
C ALA A 121 18.85 -10.87 15.87
N SER A 122 19.65 -11.76 15.30
CA SER A 122 19.42 -13.21 15.44
C SER A 122 19.59 -13.66 16.89
N LYS A 123 18.89 -14.74 17.24
CA LYS A 123 18.83 -15.26 18.62
C LYS A 123 20.21 -15.45 19.28
N ASP A 124 21.18 -15.98 18.51
CA ASP A 124 22.47 -16.37 19.02
C ASP A 124 23.58 -15.35 18.71
N SER A 125 23.23 -14.18 18.15
CA SER A 125 24.20 -13.14 17.80
C SER A 125 24.79 -12.41 19.00
N GLY A 126 24.06 -12.39 20.13
CA GLY A 126 24.40 -11.60 21.32
C GLY A 126 24.20 -10.09 21.17
N ILE A 127 23.75 -9.61 20.00
CA ILE A 127 23.58 -8.18 19.67
C ILE A 127 22.34 -7.64 20.41
N LYS A 128 22.52 -6.54 21.13
CA LYS A 128 21.47 -5.80 21.83
C LYS A 128 21.39 -4.33 21.43
N GLU A 129 22.49 -3.79 20.91
CA GLU A 129 22.64 -2.38 20.55
C GLU A 129 23.16 -2.24 19.12
N VAL A 130 22.84 -1.11 18.48
CA VAL A 130 23.19 -0.83 17.08
C VAL A 130 24.71 -0.87 16.86
N LYS A 131 25.51 -0.37 17.81
CA LYS A 131 26.99 -0.34 17.69
C LYS A 131 27.64 -1.72 17.58
N GLU A 132 26.99 -2.76 18.09
CA GLU A 132 27.47 -4.13 18.03
C GLU A 132 27.32 -4.77 16.65
N LEU A 133 26.63 -4.08 15.73
CA LEU A 133 26.51 -4.47 14.32
C LEU A 133 27.79 -4.23 13.50
N ALA A 134 28.76 -3.49 14.02
CA ALA A 134 30.00 -3.19 13.28
C ALA A 134 30.67 -4.46 12.76
N GLY A 135 30.88 -4.52 11.41
CA GLY A 135 31.46 -5.67 10.71
C GLY A 135 30.58 -6.91 10.66
N LYS A 136 29.33 -6.86 11.08
CA LYS A 136 28.40 -8.01 11.07
C LYS A 136 27.60 -8.08 9.77
N ASP A 137 27.14 -9.29 9.43
CA ASP A 137 26.26 -9.56 8.31
C ASP A 137 24.83 -9.13 8.65
N VAL A 138 24.39 -8.01 8.06
CA VAL A 138 23.04 -7.45 8.24
C VAL A 138 22.27 -7.51 6.94
N SER A 139 21.14 -8.19 6.94
CA SER A 139 20.34 -8.30 5.72
C SER A 139 19.45 -7.09 5.49
N VAL A 140 19.50 -6.62 4.24
CA VAL A 140 18.66 -5.53 3.71
C VAL A 140 18.11 -5.89 2.34
N SER A 141 17.13 -5.12 1.86
CA SER A 141 16.74 -5.06 0.45
C SER A 141 17.31 -3.76 -0.13
N ARG A 142 18.23 -3.89 -1.10
CA ARG A 142 18.95 -2.74 -1.67
C ARG A 142 17.99 -1.74 -2.33
N ASN A 143 18.28 -0.45 -2.14
CA ASN A 143 17.53 0.66 -2.76
C ASN A 143 16.03 0.66 -2.43
N THR A 144 15.66 0.17 -1.25
CA THR A 144 14.28 0.17 -0.75
C THR A 144 14.21 0.84 0.63
N ILE A 145 12.99 1.03 1.12
CA ILE A 145 12.71 1.48 2.48
C ILE A 145 13.52 0.73 3.54
N ILE A 146 13.78 -0.55 3.33
CA ILE A 146 14.55 -1.39 4.27
C ILE A 146 15.99 -0.90 4.39
N GLU A 147 16.66 -0.59 3.27
CA GLU A 147 18.03 -0.05 3.31
C GLU A 147 18.04 1.36 3.89
N TYR A 148 17.08 2.20 3.50
CA TYR A 148 16.94 3.56 4.03
C TYR A 148 16.80 3.55 5.56
N VAL A 149 15.85 2.80 6.10
CA VAL A 149 15.63 2.69 7.55
C VAL A 149 16.88 2.16 8.25
N THR A 150 17.55 1.14 7.68
CA THR A 150 18.80 0.62 8.25
C THR A 150 19.89 1.70 8.31
N ASP A 151 20.07 2.45 7.23
CA ASP A 151 21.06 3.54 7.17
C ASP A 151 20.72 4.67 8.16
N GLN A 152 19.43 5.01 8.33
CA GLN A 152 19.00 6.01 9.33
C GLN A 152 19.25 5.52 10.77
N ILE A 153 19.01 4.24 11.05
CA ILE A 153 19.33 3.61 12.36
C ILE A 153 20.84 3.71 12.64
N LEU A 154 21.67 3.35 11.66
CA LEU A 154 23.12 3.43 11.79
C LEU A 154 23.60 4.88 12.00
N ALA A 155 23.07 5.82 11.23
CA ALA A 155 23.43 7.23 11.31
C ALA A 155 23.14 7.84 12.69
N LYS A 156 22.07 7.42 13.37
CA LYS A 156 21.75 7.87 14.72
C LYS A 156 22.85 7.54 15.75
N GLU A 157 23.60 6.45 15.49
CA GLU A 157 24.73 6.01 16.31
C GLU A 157 26.09 6.42 15.75
N ASN A 158 26.12 7.39 14.80
CA ASN A 158 27.31 7.87 14.09
C ASN A 158 28.02 6.76 13.30
N MET A 159 27.25 5.75 12.82
CA MET A 159 27.71 4.70 11.91
C MET A 159 27.21 5.00 10.49
N THR A 160 27.82 4.34 9.50
CA THR A 160 27.41 4.42 8.10
C THR A 160 27.03 3.05 7.56
N GLY A 161 26.46 2.99 6.36
CA GLY A 161 26.17 1.72 5.70
C GLY A 161 27.38 0.81 5.50
N ASP A 162 28.59 1.40 5.45
CA ASP A 162 29.87 0.66 5.34
C ASP A 162 30.37 0.11 6.69
N SER A 163 29.73 0.50 7.78
CA SER A 163 30.04 -0.06 9.12
C SER A 163 29.57 -1.50 9.28
N ILE A 164 28.73 -1.99 8.39
CA ILE A 164 28.15 -3.34 8.42
C ILE A 164 28.40 -4.07 7.08
N ASN A 165 28.33 -5.38 7.08
CA ASN A 165 28.33 -6.17 5.85
C ASN A 165 26.87 -6.32 5.36
N LYS A 166 26.45 -5.52 4.37
CA LYS A 166 25.09 -5.60 3.83
C LYS A 166 24.89 -6.88 3.01
N VAL A 167 24.07 -7.80 3.49
CA VAL A 167 23.64 -9.00 2.77
C VAL A 167 22.31 -8.73 2.07
N ILE A 168 22.33 -8.73 0.73
CA ILE A 168 21.16 -8.33 -0.06
C ILE A 168 20.19 -9.50 -0.26
N ILE A 169 19.04 -9.43 0.38
CA ILE A 169 17.95 -10.43 0.28
C ILE A 169 16.64 -9.69 0.05
N PRO A 170 16.18 -9.56 -1.21
CA PRO A 170 14.96 -8.80 -1.54
C PRO A 170 13.67 -9.43 -0.99
N GLN A 171 13.60 -10.76 -0.98
CA GLN A 171 12.40 -11.50 -0.57
C GLN A 171 12.22 -11.46 0.95
N ILE A 172 11.09 -10.88 1.42
CA ILE A 172 10.80 -10.72 2.85
C ILE A 172 10.79 -12.06 3.59
N PRO A 173 10.08 -13.12 3.12
CA PRO A 173 10.07 -14.41 3.82
C PRO A 173 11.45 -15.05 3.93
N THR A 174 12.27 -14.97 2.88
CA THR A 174 13.64 -15.52 2.88
C THR A 174 14.53 -14.80 3.89
N ARG A 175 14.38 -13.47 3.99
CA ARG A 175 15.14 -12.67 4.96
C ARG A 175 14.83 -13.04 6.40
N LEU A 176 13.53 -13.27 6.71
CA LEU A 176 13.09 -13.77 8.01
C LEU A 176 13.68 -15.17 8.31
N GLU A 177 13.56 -16.09 7.35
CA GLU A 177 14.05 -17.46 7.50
C GLU A 177 15.56 -17.50 7.78
N MET A 178 16.36 -16.77 7.00
CA MET A 178 17.81 -16.71 7.19
C MET A 178 18.21 -16.11 8.54
N LEU A 179 17.48 -15.08 9.00
CA LEU A 179 17.69 -14.50 10.32
C LEU A 179 17.44 -15.53 11.44
N GLN A 180 16.29 -16.22 11.39
CA GLN A 180 15.89 -17.20 12.40
C GLN A 180 16.82 -18.42 12.45
N ASN A 181 17.39 -18.80 11.31
CA ASN A 181 18.36 -19.89 11.19
C ASN A 181 19.80 -19.49 11.54
N GLY A 182 20.02 -18.26 12.07
CA GLY A 182 21.34 -17.77 12.46
C GLY A 182 22.33 -17.59 11.31
N LYS A 183 21.84 -17.48 10.06
CA LYS A 183 22.66 -17.22 8.86
C LYS A 183 23.01 -15.74 8.69
N LEU A 184 22.41 -14.88 9.49
CA LEU A 184 22.59 -13.44 9.53
C LEU A 184 22.74 -13.02 10.98
N ALA A 185 23.58 -12.03 11.25
CA ALA A 185 23.68 -11.45 12.59
C ALA A 185 22.45 -10.59 12.91
N ALA A 186 21.94 -9.86 11.92
CA ALA A 186 20.72 -9.06 12.03
C ALA A 186 20.02 -8.90 10.67
N ALA A 187 18.78 -8.43 10.70
CA ALA A 187 18.02 -8.06 9.51
C ALA A 187 17.04 -6.92 9.82
N THR A 188 16.82 -6.03 8.86
CA THR A 188 15.69 -5.09 8.93
C THR A 188 14.48 -5.73 8.26
N LEU A 189 13.39 -5.83 9.00
CA LEU A 189 12.15 -6.51 8.61
C LEU A 189 10.94 -5.59 8.78
N PRO A 190 9.96 -5.65 7.88
CA PRO A 190 8.64 -5.05 8.11
C PRO A 190 7.83 -5.89 9.10
N GLU A 191 6.76 -5.30 9.68
CA GLU A 191 5.74 -6.08 10.37
C GLU A 191 4.86 -6.86 9.36
N PRO A 192 4.43 -8.08 9.67
CA PRO A 192 4.56 -8.81 10.95
C PRO A 192 5.86 -9.61 11.12
N MET A 193 6.75 -9.61 10.12
CA MET A 193 7.93 -10.47 10.13
C MET A 193 8.89 -10.16 11.28
N ALA A 194 8.97 -8.87 11.65
CA ALA A 194 9.76 -8.45 12.81
C ALA A 194 9.19 -9.04 14.13
N SER A 195 7.88 -8.92 14.36
CA SER A 195 7.21 -9.49 15.53
C SER A 195 7.33 -11.03 15.58
N ILE A 196 7.21 -11.70 14.42
CA ILE A 196 7.40 -13.16 14.32
C ILE A 196 8.84 -13.55 14.68
N ALA A 197 9.84 -12.81 14.20
CA ALA A 197 11.23 -13.05 14.54
C ALA A 197 11.45 -12.96 16.07
N VAL A 198 10.91 -11.91 16.69
CA VAL A 198 11.00 -11.71 18.15
C VAL A 198 10.27 -12.81 18.91
N HIS A 199 9.06 -13.19 18.50
CA HIS A 199 8.30 -14.31 19.09
C HIS A 199 9.10 -15.62 19.06
N ASN A 200 9.87 -15.84 17.99
CA ASN A 200 10.72 -17.02 17.84
C ASN A 200 12.11 -16.89 18.50
N GLY A 201 12.29 -15.86 19.34
CA GLY A 201 13.46 -15.68 20.20
C GLY A 201 14.57 -14.80 19.63
N CYS A 202 14.36 -14.13 18.47
CA CYS A 202 15.26 -13.10 18.00
C CYS A 202 15.14 -11.82 18.86
N GLN A 203 16.19 -10.99 18.86
CA GLN A 203 16.26 -9.78 19.68
C GLN A 203 15.82 -8.54 18.89
N PHE A 204 14.81 -7.81 19.38
CA PHE A 204 14.52 -6.46 18.90
C PHE A 204 15.64 -5.50 19.31
N VAL A 205 16.17 -4.73 18.35
CA VAL A 205 17.22 -3.73 18.60
C VAL A 205 16.62 -2.32 18.57
N THR A 206 15.99 -1.91 17.46
CA THR A 206 15.33 -0.62 17.29
C THR A 206 14.46 -0.65 16.02
N GLY A 207 13.78 0.45 15.68
CA GLY A 207 12.94 0.54 14.48
C GLY A 207 12.65 1.95 14.00
N SER A 208 11.91 2.05 12.89
CA SER A 208 11.49 3.32 12.28
C SER A 208 10.62 4.16 13.22
N ASP A 209 9.83 3.50 14.07
CA ASP A 209 8.94 4.17 15.04
C ASP A 209 9.74 5.00 16.05
N GLU A 210 10.87 4.44 16.54
CA GLU A 210 11.74 5.12 17.49
C GLU A 210 12.55 6.26 16.87
N LEU A 211 12.72 6.22 15.54
CA LEU A 211 13.32 7.30 14.79
C LEU A 211 12.31 8.39 14.39
N GLY A 212 11.01 8.10 14.50
CA GLY A 212 9.94 9.01 14.09
C GLY A 212 9.85 9.21 12.57
N ILE A 213 10.33 8.25 11.78
CA ILE A 213 10.30 8.29 10.31
C ILE A 213 9.28 7.30 9.75
N ASN A 214 8.54 7.73 8.73
CA ASN A 214 7.59 6.87 8.01
C ASN A 214 7.63 7.17 6.50
N PRO A 215 8.52 6.52 5.74
CA PRO A 215 8.61 6.70 4.29
C PRO A 215 7.63 5.84 3.49
N GLY A 216 6.75 5.08 4.15
CA GLY A 216 5.72 4.26 3.51
C GLY A 216 4.61 5.11 2.89
N VAL A 217 4.22 4.79 1.64
CA VAL A 217 3.22 5.55 0.90
C VAL A 217 2.32 4.66 0.04
N ILE A 218 1.17 5.20 -0.34
CA ILE A 218 0.35 4.68 -1.43
C ILE A 218 0.60 5.56 -2.65
N MET A 219 1.03 4.95 -3.74
CA MET A 219 1.29 5.63 -4.99
C MET A 219 0.47 5.08 -6.14
N PHE A 220 0.18 5.94 -7.11
CA PHE A 220 -0.45 5.58 -8.38
C PHE A 220 0.43 6.03 -9.55
N THR A 221 0.30 5.34 -10.69
CA THR A 221 0.83 5.87 -11.95
C THR A 221 0.19 7.23 -12.24
N ALA A 222 0.91 8.18 -12.81
CA ALA A 222 0.33 9.48 -13.18
C ALA A 222 -0.89 9.29 -14.08
N LYS A 223 -0.85 8.33 -15.00
CA LYS A 223 -1.99 7.97 -15.86
C LYS A 223 -3.22 7.58 -15.04
N ALA A 224 -3.09 6.73 -14.03
CA ALA A 224 -4.22 6.33 -13.20
C ALA A 224 -4.71 7.50 -12.32
N ALA A 225 -3.79 8.27 -11.75
CA ALA A 225 -4.11 9.44 -10.94
C ALA A 225 -4.93 10.49 -11.71
N ASP A 226 -4.65 10.66 -13.01
CA ASP A 226 -5.37 11.61 -13.89
C ASP A 226 -6.70 11.04 -14.39
N SER A 227 -6.70 9.76 -14.85
CA SER A 227 -7.88 9.18 -15.54
C SER A 227 -8.86 8.46 -14.64
N LYS A 228 -8.44 8.06 -13.43
CA LYS A 228 -9.22 7.27 -12.44
C LYS A 228 -9.33 7.96 -11.08
N LYS A 229 -9.43 9.30 -11.08
CA LYS A 229 -9.50 10.08 -9.83
C LYS A 229 -10.69 9.68 -8.96
N ASP A 230 -11.88 9.53 -9.56
CA ASP A 230 -13.12 9.17 -8.85
C ASP A 230 -13.01 7.77 -8.24
N GLU A 231 -12.37 6.85 -8.97
CA GLU A 231 -12.08 5.47 -8.57
C GLU A 231 -11.14 5.42 -7.36
N ILE A 232 -10.05 6.19 -7.40
CA ILE A 232 -9.09 6.28 -6.29
C ILE A 232 -9.75 6.88 -5.05
N GLN A 233 -10.58 7.91 -5.20
CA GLN A 233 -11.33 8.48 -4.09
C GLN A 233 -12.35 7.49 -3.51
N ALA A 234 -13.04 6.69 -4.34
CA ALA A 234 -13.93 5.63 -3.89
C ALA A 234 -13.16 4.54 -3.13
N MET A 235 -12.00 4.14 -3.64
CA MET A 235 -11.10 3.21 -2.95
C MET A 235 -10.69 3.73 -1.57
N TYR A 236 -10.33 5.02 -1.44
CA TYR A 236 -9.96 5.60 -0.15
C TYR A 236 -11.13 5.72 0.83
N ARG A 237 -12.37 5.96 0.36
CA ARG A 237 -13.54 5.89 1.26
C ARG A 237 -13.72 4.48 1.84
N ALA A 238 -13.54 3.45 1.01
CA ALA A 238 -13.57 2.05 1.46
C ALA A 238 -12.41 1.71 2.41
N TYR A 239 -11.20 2.18 2.09
CA TYR A 239 -10.03 2.07 2.96
C TYR A 239 -10.28 2.68 4.34
N ASN A 240 -10.84 3.89 4.41
CA ASN A 240 -11.14 4.57 5.67
C ASN A 240 -12.20 3.80 6.49
N LYS A 241 -13.21 3.18 5.87
CA LYS A 241 -14.13 2.27 6.56
C LYS A 241 -13.39 1.07 7.18
N ALA A 242 -12.42 0.49 6.45
CA ALA A 242 -11.60 -0.60 6.96
C ALA A 242 -10.72 -0.16 8.13
N VAL A 243 -10.15 1.04 8.07
CA VAL A 243 -9.39 1.64 9.17
C VAL A 243 -10.26 1.81 10.42
N GLN A 244 -11.46 2.36 10.26
CA GLN A 244 -12.39 2.52 11.38
C GLN A 244 -12.76 1.15 12.00
N TYR A 245 -13.03 0.14 11.16
CA TYR A 245 -13.30 -1.23 11.62
C TYR A 245 -12.10 -1.79 12.40
N LEU A 246 -10.89 -1.75 11.85
CA LEU A 246 -9.68 -2.27 12.49
C LEU A 246 -9.37 -1.62 13.84
N ASN A 247 -9.67 -0.33 13.99
CA ASN A 247 -9.42 0.41 15.22
C ASN A 247 -10.50 0.20 16.31
N THR A 248 -11.65 -0.39 15.98
CA THR A 248 -12.79 -0.51 16.89
C THR A 248 -13.26 -1.94 17.14
N ALA A 249 -13.06 -2.85 16.20
CA ALA A 249 -13.45 -4.24 16.31
C ALA A 249 -12.52 -5.05 17.24
N ASP A 250 -13.03 -6.11 17.84
CA ASP A 250 -12.19 -7.04 18.56
C ASP A 250 -11.22 -7.73 17.60
N ARG A 251 -9.95 -7.81 18.00
CA ARG A 251 -8.90 -8.46 17.22
C ARG A 251 -9.25 -9.88 16.78
N ALA A 252 -9.99 -10.62 17.59
CA ALA A 252 -10.41 -11.99 17.29
C ALA A 252 -11.36 -12.07 16.08
N GLU A 253 -12.08 -10.98 15.75
CA GLU A 253 -13.02 -10.96 14.63
C GLU A 253 -12.37 -10.93 13.25
N TYR A 254 -11.11 -10.46 13.16
CA TYR A 254 -10.45 -10.25 11.86
C TYR A 254 -9.08 -10.88 11.72
N MET A 255 -8.42 -11.29 12.82
CA MET A 255 -7.02 -11.70 12.74
C MET A 255 -6.80 -12.96 11.89
N ASP A 256 -7.68 -13.96 11.98
CA ASP A 256 -7.57 -15.17 11.17
C ASP A 256 -7.71 -14.86 9.68
N LEU A 257 -8.65 -13.98 9.33
CA LEU A 257 -8.86 -13.48 7.99
C LEU A 257 -7.62 -12.72 7.47
N VAL A 258 -7.07 -11.84 8.28
CA VAL A 258 -5.87 -11.06 7.92
C VAL A 258 -4.68 -12.00 7.65
N ILE A 259 -4.44 -12.98 8.53
CA ILE A 259 -3.34 -13.93 8.36
C ILE A 259 -3.48 -14.72 7.07
N GLU A 260 -4.67 -15.24 6.79
CA GLU A 260 -4.95 -16.00 5.58
C GLU A 260 -4.78 -15.15 4.33
N LYS A 261 -5.42 -13.99 4.29
CA LYS A 261 -5.51 -13.16 3.08
C LYS A 261 -4.26 -12.32 2.83
N ALA A 262 -3.54 -11.89 3.86
CA ALA A 262 -2.24 -11.23 3.71
C ALA A 262 -1.10 -12.22 3.44
N GLY A 263 -1.34 -13.52 3.56
CA GLY A 263 -0.31 -14.54 3.41
C GLY A 263 0.74 -14.50 4.53
N PHE A 264 0.32 -14.09 5.74
CA PHE A 264 1.21 -14.09 6.90
C PHE A 264 1.44 -15.51 7.42
N PRO A 265 2.62 -15.81 7.97
CA PRO A 265 2.81 -17.07 8.68
C PRO A 265 1.81 -17.22 9.84
N PRO A 266 1.31 -18.44 10.12
CA PRO A 266 0.33 -18.67 11.20
C PRO A 266 0.77 -18.15 12.58
N THR A 267 2.07 -18.14 12.85
CA THR A 267 2.67 -17.58 14.07
C THR A 267 2.43 -16.08 14.25
N ALA A 268 2.06 -15.37 13.19
CA ALA A 268 1.65 -13.97 13.27
C ALA A 268 0.42 -13.77 14.17
N LYS A 269 -0.45 -14.78 14.31
CA LYS A 269 -1.65 -14.68 15.16
C LYS A 269 -1.30 -14.32 16.60
N GLU A 270 -0.23 -14.89 17.14
CA GLU A 270 0.20 -14.65 18.51
C GLU A 270 1.22 -13.52 18.63
N ALA A 271 2.08 -13.37 17.62
CA ALA A 271 3.19 -12.42 17.64
C ALA A 271 2.79 -10.99 17.30
N LEU A 272 1.91 -10.81 16.32
CA LEU A 272 1.62 -9.49 15.72
C LEU A 272 0.69 -8.66 16.60
N LYS A 273 1.09 -7.41 16.83
CA LYS A 273 0.19 -6.33 17.24
C LYS A 273 0.07 -5.35 16.08
N LEU A 274 -1.15 -5.22 15.54
CA LEU A 274 -1.39 -4.23 14.48
C LEU A 274 -1.21 -2.81 15.03
N PRO A 275 -0.72 -1.87 14.21
CA PRO A 275 -0.66 -0.47 14.60
C PRO A 275 -2.08 0.10 14.75
N LYS A 276 -2.18 1.26 15.37
CA LYS A 276 -3.36 2.09 15.20
C LYS A 276 -3.31 2.67 13.78
N TYR A 277 -4.24 2.26 12.96
CA TYR A 277 -4.34 2.76 11.59
C TYR A 277 -4.93 4.16 11.54
N HIS A 278 -4.45 4.96 10.57
CA HIS A 278 -4.98 6.28 10.26
C HIS A 278 -5.74 6.25 8.94
N GLU A 279 -6.76 7.11 8.85
CA GLU A 279 -7.43 7.35 7.57
C GLU A 279 -6.44 7.89 6.54
N ALA A 280 -6.72 7.65 5.27
CA ALA A 280 -5.85 8.09 4.19
C ALA A 280 -5.65 9.61 4.25
N ALA A 281 -4.38 10.02 4.26
CA ALA A 281 -3.96 11.41 4.32
C ALA A 281 -2.58 11.58 3.68
N LEU A 282 -2.21 12.80 3.35
CA LEU A 282 -0.93 13.09 2.73
C LEU A 282 0.25 12.81 3.69
N PRO A 283 1.40 12.34 3.16
CA PRO A 283 2.60 12.15 3.97
C PRO A 283 3.14 13.49 4.51
N LYS A 284 3.92 13.43 5.58
CA LYS A 284 4.65 14.61 6.06
C LYS A 284 5.70 15.02 5.03
N GLU A 285 5.88 16.33 4.86
CA GLU A 285 6.87 16.86 3.92
C GLU A 285 8.29 16.41 4.28
N SER A 286 8.61 16.29 5.57
CA SER A 286 9.91 15.80 6.04
C SER A 286 10.18 14.36 5.60
N ASP A 287 9.19 13.46 5.71
CA ASP A 287 9.38 12.05 5.32
C ASP A 287 9.67 11.90 3.81
N VAL A 288 9.06 12.77 2.99
CA VAL A 288 9.31 12.84 1.54
C VAL A 288 10.70 13.40 1.25
N THR A 289 11.02 14.56 1.81
CA THR A 289 12.26 15.29 1.47
C THR A 289 13.50 14.62 2.02
N ASP A 290 13.43 13.97 3.17
CA ASP A 290 14.56 13.26 3.77
C ASP A 290 14.94 12.00 2.99
N CYS A 291 13.95 11.27 2.45
CA CYS A 291 14.20 10.14 1.54
C CYS A 291 14.90 10.60 0.26
N ILE A 292 14.43 11.69 -0.35
CA ILE A 292 15.04 12.24 -1.58
C ILE A 292 16.47 12.71 -1.28
N ARG A 293 16.69 13.40 -0.18
CA ARG A 293 18.04 13.84 0.25
C ARG A 293 18.99 12.67 0.46
N TRP A 294 18.52 11.58 1.08
CA TRP A 294 19.32 10.37 1.26
C TRP A 294 19.71 9.74 -0.09
N LEU A 295 18.78 9.66 -1.05
CA LEU A 295 19.04 9.16 -2.41
C LEU A 295 20.04 10.04 -3.16
N ASN A 296 19.90 11.37 -3.08
CA ASN A 296 20.86 12.31 -3.68
C ASN A 296 22.25 12.18 -3.04
N GLY A 297 22.31 12.08 -1.71
CA GLY A 297 23.57 11.92 -0.96
C GLY A 297 24.34 10.64 -1.31
N LYS A 298 23.62 9.60 -1.74
CA LYS A 298 24.22 8.35 -2.23
C LYS A 298 24.50 8.36 -3.75
N GLY A 299 24.14 9.42 -4.46
CA GLY A 299 24.26 9.49 -5.92
C GLY A 299 23.35 8.52 -6.67
N LEU A 300 22.27 8.04 -6.03
CA LEU A 300 21.35 7.06 -6.60
C LEU A 300 20.28 7.73 -7.47
N VAL A 301 19.90 8.96 -7.15
CA VAL A 301 19.00 9.81 -7.91
C VAL A 301 19.67 11.18 -8.02
N ALA A 302 19.78 11.70 -9.23
CA ALA A 302 20.45 13.00 -9.49
C ALA A 302 19.49 14.18 -9.26
N GLU A 303 18.21 13.98 -9.61
CA GLU A 303 17.20 15.03 -9.53
C GLU A 303 16.77 15.27 -8.08
N THR A 304 16.52 16.53 -7.76
CA THR A 304 15.95 16.94 -6.48
C THR A 304 14.47 17.23 -6.68
N TYR A 305 13.62 16.28 -6.30
CA TYR A 305 12.17 16.45 -6.32
C TYR A 305 11.69 17.11 -5.03
N GLY A 306 10.88 18.16 -5.15
CA GLY A 306 10.16 18.72 -4.03
C GLY A 306 8.89 17.93 -3.71
N TYR A 307 8.32 18.19 -2.53
CA TYR A 307 7.06 17.56 -2.10
C TYR A 307 5.97 17.64 -3.16
N LYS A 308 5.75 18.82 -3.75
CA LYS A 308 4.72 19.08 -4.75
C LYS A 308 4.95 18.38 -6.10
N ASP A 309 6.18 17.96 -6.38
CA ASP A 309 6.49 17.25 -7.62
C ASP A 309 6.00 15.80 -7.59
N VAL A 310 5.92 15.23 -6.39
CA VAL A 310 5.63 13.82 -6.17
C VAL A 310 4.28 13.56 -5.49
N VAL A 311 3.78 14.48 -4.67
CA VAL A 311 2.53 14.32 -3.90
C VAL A 311 1.35 14.95 -4.65
N LEU A 312 0.25 14.21 -4.75
CA LEU A 312 -1.03 14.64 -5.30
C LEU A 312 -2.11 14.61 -4.22
N ASP A 313 -2.68 15.76 -3.92
CA ASP A 313 -3.81 15.85 -2.99
C ASP A 313 -5.12 15.47 -3.69
N LEU A 314 -5.71 14.37 -3.23
CA LEU A 314 -7.03 13.88 -3.66
C LEU A 314 -8.12 14.11 -2.61
N PHE A 315 -7.79 14.73 -1.46
CA PHE A 315 -8.69 14.91 -0.32
C PHE A 315 -9.22 16.34 -0.20
N SER A 316 -8.46 17.34 -0.67
CA SER A 316 -8.92 18.71 -0.73
C SER A 316 -10.05 18.89 -1.77
N LYS A 317 -11.10 19.63 -1.38
CA LYS A 317 -12.25 19.96 -2.25
C LYS A 317 -11.94 21.13 -3.15
#